data_128d1db504a9cabdde2eca00d9fb612c
#
_entry.id   128d1db504a9cabdde2eca00d9fb612c
#
_cell.length_a   1.000
_cell.length_b   1.000
_cell.length_c   1.000
_cell.angle_alpha   90.00
_cell.angle_beta   90.00
_cell.angle_gamma   90.00
#
_symmetry.space_group_name_H-M   'P 1'
#
loop_
_entity.id
_entity.type
_entity.pdbx_description
1 polymer ?
#
loop_
_entity_poly.entity_id
_entity_poly.type
_entity_poly.pdbx_seq_one_letter_code
_entity_poly.pdbx_strand_id
1 'polypeptide(L)'
;MPVVKTLKQHKLVLDTHVWIWLLQGESSLCTAFRKAVTHSQKLEGVYISAISVWEIGKLVEKNKIQLEMDTLDWVEQALDMPGVKLLPISPRIAIQSSRLPGTVHGDPADQLLISTAHEHNAILVTCDEKILHYGKDRYVSVHDPR
;
A
#
# COMPACT_ATOMS: atom_id res chain seq x y z
N MET A 1 1.63 7.35 22.05
CA MET A 1 0.43 7.50 21.27
C MET A 1 0.14 6.26 20.42
N PRO A 2 -1.01 5.76 20.52
CA PRO A 2 -1.30 4.51 19.82
C PRO A 2 -1.53 4.73 18.33
N VAL A 3 -0.47 4.61 17.56
CA VAL A 3 -0.54 4.61 16.08
C VAL A 3 -1.55 3.55 15.63
N VAL A 4 -1.58 2.40 16.31
CA VAL A 4 -2.54 1.34 16.03
C VAL A 4 -3.98 1.82 16.11
N LYS A 5 -4.31 2.66 17.11
CA LYS A 5 -5.66 3.21 17.22
C LYS A 5 -5.98 4.13 16.04
N THR A 6 -5.01 4.92 15.60
CA THR A 6 -5.17 5.77 14.41
C THR A 6 -5.41 4.92 13.16
N LEU A 7 -4.62 3.86 12.97
CA LEU A 7 -4.78 2.94 11.83
C LEU A 7 -6.18 2.32 11.79
N LYS A 8 -6.73 1.96 12.95
CA LYS A 8 -8.07 1.36 13.01
C LYS A 8 -9.18 2.30 12.58
N GLN A 9 -8.92 3.62 12.58
CA GLN A 9 -9.92 4.64 12.26
C GLN A 9 -9.77 5.18 10.84
N HIS A 10 -8.72 4.79 10.12
CA HIS A 10 -8.40 5.34 8.81
C HIS A 10 -8.34 4.26 7.74
N LYS A 11 -8.53 4.70 6.50
CA LYS A 11 -8.33 3.86 5.33
C LYS A 11 -6.84 3.60 5.16
N LEU A 12 -6.48 2.38 4.77
CA LEU A 12 -5.09 1.98 4.56
C LEU A 12 -4.86 1.69 3.09
N VAL A 13 -3.82 2.30 2.51
CA VAL A 13 -3.30 1.90 1.20
C VAL A 13 -2.01 1.14 1.48
N LEU A 14 -1.94 -0.11 1.06
CA LEU A 14 -0.75 -0.94 1.29
C LEU A 14 0.23 -0.79 0.13
N ASP A 15 1.49 -0.48 0.45
CA ASP A 15 2.56 -0.57 -0.53
C ASP A 15 2.68 -2.03 -1.00
N THR A 16 3.19 -2.22 -2.20
CA THR A 16 3.25 -3.52 -2.86
C THR A 16 3.93 -4.58 -2.00
N HIS A 17 5.10 -4.29 -1.43
CA HIS A 17 5.82 -5.26 -0.60
C HIS A 17 5.09 -5.55 0.71
N VAL A 18 4.45 -4.55 1.31
CA VAL A 18 3.66 -4.75 2.53
C VAL A 18 2.50 -5.70 2.24
N TRP A 19 1.82 -5.52 1.11
CA TRP A 19 0.73 -6.40 0.69
C TRP A 19 1.21 -7.85 0.52
N ILE A 20 2.31 -8.03 -0.20
CA ILE A 20 2.91 -9.37 -0.41
C ILE A 20 3.27 -10.00 0.94
N TRP A 21 4.00 -9.29 1.78
CA TRP A 21 4.45 -9.81 3.08
C TRP A 21 3.29 -10.15 4.00
N LEU A 22 2.25 -9.34 3.99
CA LEU A 22 1.06 -9.59 4.80
C LEU A 22 0.42 -10.92 4.44
N LEU A 23 0.27 -11.19 3.14
CA LEU A 23 -0.36 -12.43 2.66
C LEU A 23 0.55 -13.65 2.78
N GLN A 24 1.87 -13.45 2.74
CA GLN A 24 2.83 -14.54 2.92
C GLN A 24 3.16 -14.81 4.39
N GLY A 25 2.57 -14.04 5.32
CA GLY A 25 2.81 -14.25 6.74
C GLY A 25 4.20 -13.81 7.20
N GLU A 26 4.77 -12.80 6.56
CA GLU A 26 6.12 -12.33 6.87
C GLU A 26 6.23 -11.83 8.31
N SER A 27 7.19 -12.36 9.06
CA SER A 27 7.34 -12.07 10.49
C SER A 27 7.84 -10.66 10.78
N SER A 28 8.38 -9.96 9.79
CA SER A 28 8.84 -8.58 9.97
C SER A 28 7.69 -7.59 10.21
N LEU A 29 6.46 -7.96 9.84
CA LEU A 29 5.28 -7.14 10.12
C LEU A 29 4.82 -7.39 11.56
N CYS A 30 4.64 -6.33 12.33
CA CYS A 30 4.31 -6.46 13.74
C CYS A 30 2.85 -6.92 13.96
N THR A 31 2.62 -7.55 15.11
CA THR A 31 1.29 -8.06 15.47
C THR A 31 0.24 -6.97 15.56
N ALA A 32 0.61 -5.80 16.07
CA ALA A 32 -0.30 -4.66 16.17
C ALA A 32 -0.80 -4.21 14.80
N PHE A 33 0.09 -4.18 13.82
CA PHE A 33 -0.30 -3.85 12.45
C PHE A 33 -1.25 -4.89 11.86
N ARG A 34 -0.95 -6.19 12.06
CA ARG A 34 -1.83 -7.26 11.55
C ARG A 34 -3.24 -7.17 12.13
N LYS A 35 -3.35 -6.84 13.41
CA LYS A 35 -4.65 -6.62 14.05
C LYS A 35 -5.36 -5.40 13.49
N ALA A 36 -4.61 -4.33 13.21
CA ALA A 36 -5.18 -3.11 12.62
C ALA A 36 -5.73 -3.39 11.22
N VAL A 37 -5.02 -4.20 10.41
CA VAL A 37 -5.50 -4.60 9.08
C VAL A 37 -6.81 -5.38 9.19
N THR A 38 -6.86 -6.37 10.10
CA THR A 38 -8.07 -7.16 10.31
C THR A 38 -9.26 -6.28 10.69
N HIS A 39 -9.03 -5.29 11.54
CA HIS A 39 -10.07 -4.35 11.92
C HIS A 39 -10.51 -3.47 10.72
N SER A 40 -9.55 -2.96 9.96
CA SER A 40 -9.84 -2.15 8.77
C SER A 40 -10.61 -2.93 7.71
N GLN A 41 -10.32 -4.21 7.55
CA GLN A 41 -11.08 -5.07 6.63
C GLN A 41 -12.57 -5.11 6.98
N LYS A 42 -12.91 -5.12 8.25
CA LYS A 42 -14.30 -5.11 8.71
C LYS A 42 -15.02 -3.80 8.32
N LEU A 43 -14.27 -2.74 8.12
CA LEU A 43 -14.78 -1.42 7.73
C LEU A 43 -14.59 -1.18 6.23
N GLU A 44 -14.20 -2.21 5.46
CA GLU A 44 -13.90 -2.11 4.03
C GLU A 44 -12.83 -1.05 3.75
N GLY A 45 -11.83 -0.96 4.62
CA GLY A 45 -10.83 0.11 4.60
C GLY A 45 -9.44 -0.27 4.13
N VAL A 46 -9.23 -1.48 3.60
CA VAL A 46 -7.94 -1.89 3.05
C VAL A 46 -7.96 -1.71 1.54
N TYR A 47 -7.05 -0.87 1.03
CA TYR A 47 -7.01 -0.52 -0.38
C TYR A 47 -5.71 -0.96 -1.02
N ILE A 48 -5.82 -1.50 -2.22
CA ILE A 48 -4.70 -1.87 -3.08
C ILE A 48 -4.79 -1.04 -4.36
N SER A 49 -3.72 -0.33 -4.69
CA SER A 49 -3.65 0.42 -5.94
C SER A 49 -3.44 -0.52 -7.14
N ALA A 50 -4.02 -0.18 -8.27
CA ALA A 50 -3.77 -0.88 -9.52
C ALA A 50 -2.28 -0.91 -9.87
N ILE A 51 -1.49 0.09 -9.46
CA ILE A 51 -0.05 0.08 -9.70
C ILE A 51 0.64 -1.06 -8.97
N SER A 52 0.14 -1.46 -7.79
CA SER A 52 0.71 -2.60 -7.06
C SER A 52 0.49 -3.92 -7.77
N VAL A 53 -0.63 -4.07 -8.46
CA VAL A 53 -0.87 -5.24 -9.30
C VAL A 53 0.16 -5.32 -10.42
N TRP A 54 0.42 -4.19 -11.09
CA TRP A 54 1.45 -4.10 -12.12
C TRP A 54 2.83 -4.43 -11.55
N GLU A 55 3.16 -3.90 -10.38
CA GLU A 55 4.46 -4.16 -9.75
C GLU A 55 4.66 -5.63 -9.41
N ILE A 56 3.61 -6.32 -8.92
CA ILE A 56 3.70 -7.76 -8.66
C ILE A 56 4.06 -8.51 -9.93
N GLY A 57 3.39 -8.19 -11.04
CA GLY A 57 3.72 -8.80 -12.33
C GLY A 57 5.18 -8.59 -12.71
N LYS A 58 5.71 -7.39 -12.51
CA LYS A 58 7.11 -7.08 -12.79
C LYS A 58 8.07 -7.82 -11.87
N LEU A 59 7.74 -7.90 -10.58
CA LEU A 59 8.58 -8.61 -9.61
C LEU A 59 8.69 -10.11 -9.93
N VAL A 60 7.58 -10.73 -10.34
CA VAL A 60 7.59 -12.14 -10.76
C VAL A 60 8.39 -12.30 -12.05
N GLU A 61 8.15 -11.43 -13.04
CA GLU A 61 8.86 -11.47 -14.32
C GLU A 61 10.38 -11.39 -14.13
N LYS A 62 10.84 -10.57 -13.18
CA LYS A 62 12.26 -10.36 -12.89
C LYS A 62 12.81 -11.35 -11.87
N ASN A 63 12.05 -12.37 -11.49
CA ASN A 63 12.43 -13.37 -10.48
C ASN A 63 12.81 -12.77 -9.12
N LYS A 64 12.19 -11.65 -8.75
CA LYS A 64 12.45 -11.00 -7.47
C LYS A 64 11.54 -11.50 -6.36
N ILE A 65 10.40 -12.07 -6.71
CA ILE A 65 9.51 -12.76 -5.78
C ILE A 65 9.04 -14.06 -6.45
N GLN A 66 8.64 -15.01 -5.61
CA GLN A 66 8.10 -16.28 -6.06
C GLN A 66 6.74 -16.49 -5.39
N LEU A 67 5.73 -16.76 -6.20
CA LEU A 67 4.39 -17.07 -5.73
C LEU A 67 4.12 -18.56 -5.90
N GLU A 68 3.31 -19.13 -5.01
CA GLU A 68 3.01 -20.56 -5.02
C GLU A 68 1.98 -20.95 -6.08
N MET A 69 1.44 -19.97 -6.81
CA MET A 69 0.45 -20.22 -7.86
C MET A 69 0.68 -19.21 -8.99
N ASP A 70 -0.07 -19.35 -10.07
CA ASP A 70 -0.06 -18.38 -11.16
C ASP A 70 -0.27 -16.96 -10.64
N THR A 71 0.47 -16.01 -11.20
CA THR A 71 0.44 -14.62 -10.73
C THR A 71 -0.95 -14.01 -10.78
N LEU A 72 -1.67 -14.20 -11.88
CA LEU A 72 -3.03 -13.64 -12.01
C LEU A 72 -3.97 -14.26 -10.99
N ASP A 73 -3.90 -15.58 -10.80
CA ASP A 73 -4.73 -16.26 -9.81
C ASP A 73 -4.45 -15.75 -8.40
N TRP A 74 -3.17 -15.55 -8.07
CA TRP A 74 -2.79 -15.01 -6.77
C TRP A 74 -3.39 -13.63 -6.54
N VAL A 75 -3.27 -12.75 -7.54
CA VAL A 75 -3.78 -11.39 -7.45
C VAL A 75 -5.30 -11.39 -7.31
N GLU A 76 -6.00 -12.17 -8.13
CA GLU A 76 -7.46 -12.22 -8.08
C GLU A 76 -7.96 -12.73 -6.73
N GLN A 77 -7.33 -13.78 -6.18
CA GLN A 77 -7.69 -14.28 -4.86
C GLN A 77 -7.40 -13.26 -3.76
N ALA A 78 -6.27 -12.58 -3.85
CA ALA A 78 -5.90 -11.56 -2.87
C ALA A 78 -6.89 -10.38 -2.86
N LEU A 79 -7.32 -9.95 -4.04
CA LEU A 79 -8.27 -8.85 -4.17
C LEU A 79 -9.70 -9.24 -3.81
N ASP A 80 -10.01 -10.53 -3.81
CA ASP A 80 -11.35 -11.03 -3.45
C ASP A 80 -11.53 -11.21 -1.94
N MET A 81 -10.49 -10.95 -1.16
CA MET A 81 -10.60 -11.03 0.30
C MET A 81 -11.56 -9.98 0.84
N PRO A 82 -12.38 -10.32 1.87
CA PRO A 82 -13.32 -9.36 2.45
C PRO A 82 -12.61 -8.09 2.92
N GLY A 83 -13.22 -6.94 2.64
CA GLY A 83 -12.71 -5.64 3.11
C GLY A 83 -11.55 -5.08 2.33
N VAL A 84 -11.12 -5.75 1.27
CA VAL A 84 -10.04 -5.31 0.39
C VAL A 84 -10.66 -4.74 -0.88
N LYS A 85 -10.23 -3.56 -1.29
CA LYS A 85 -10.72 -2.88 -2.49
C LYS A 85 -9.58 -2.48 -3.39
N LEU A 86 -9.74 -2.76 -4.68
CA LEU A 86 -8.81 -2.30 -5.71
C LEU A 86 -9.15 -0.85 -6.06
N LEU A 87 -8.14 0.02 -6.04
CA LEU A 87 -8.30 1.40 -6.46
C LEU A 87 -7.69 1.60 -7.85
N PRO A 88 -8.46 2.14 -8.80
CA PRO A 88 -7.92 2.47 -10.11
C PRO A 88 -7.00 3.69 -10.02
N ILE A 89 -6.15 3.85 -11.02
CA ILE A 89 -5.37 5.06 -11.19
C ILE A 89 -6.24 6.04 -11.99
N SER A 90 -6.93 6.93 -11.28
CA SER A 90 -7.76 7.93 -11.93
C SER A 90 -6.92 8.98 -12.65
N PRO A 91 -7.49 9.77 -13.57
CA PRO A 91 -6.76 10.88 -14.19
C PRO A 91 -6.19 11.84 -13.14
N ARG A 92 -6.94 12.12 -12.07
CA ARG A 92 -6.49 13.00 -11.01
C ARG A 92 -5.28 12.42 -10.28
N ILE A 93 -5.32 11.15 -9.89
CA ILE A 93 -4.20 10.48 -9.23
C ILE A 93 -2.98 10.50 -10.13
N ALA A 94 -3.14 10.18 -11.41
CA ALA A 94 -2.04 10.13 -12.36
C ALA A 94 -1.37 11.50 -12.52
N ILE A 95 -2.15 12.55 -12.71
CA ILE A 95 -1.60 13.89 -12.90
C ILE A 95 -0.99 14.42 -11.60
N GLN A 96 -1.66 14.24 -10.46
CA GLN A 96 -1.13 14.73 -9.19
C GLN A 96 0.15 13.99 -8.77
N SER A 97 0.36 12.76 -9.22
CA SER A 97 1.60 12.03 -8.94
C SER A 97 2.84 12.75 -9.49
N SER A 98 2.70 13.54 -10.55
CA SER A 98 3.78 14.34 -11.12
C SER A 98 3.83 15.77 -10.58
N ARG A 99 2.93 16.12 -9.66
CA ARG A 99 2.83 17.46 -9.05
C ARG A 99 2.98 17.40 -7.52
N LEU A 100 3.60 16.35 -6.98
CA LEU A 100 3.78 16.22 -5.55
C LEU A 100 4.64 17.35 -5.01
N PRO A 101 4.24 18.00 -3.90
CA PRO A 101 5.02 19.10 -3.35
C PRO A 101 6.34 18.64 -2.75
N GLY A 102 7.31 19.53 -2.71
CA GLY A 102 8.60 19.25 -2.13
C GLY A 102 9.48 18.38 -3.00
N THR A 103 10.50 17.78 -2.39
CA THR A 103 11.43 16.90 -3.09
C THR A 103 10.98 15.45 -2.95
N VAL A 104 10.66 14.84 -4.07
CA VAL A 104 10.22 13.44 -4.14
C VAL A 104 11.20 12.68 -5.02
N HIS A 105 11.60 11.47 -4.57
CA HIS A 105 12.44 10.63 -5.42
C HIS A 105 11.68 10.19 -6.69
N GLY A 106 12.44 9.82 -7.74
CA GLY A 106 11.89 9.67 -9.08
C GLY A 106 11.19 8.37 -9.41
N ASP A 107 10.90 7.49 -8.44
CA ASP A 107 10.22 6.23 -8.72
C ASP A 107 8.74 6.49 -9.03
N PRO A 108 8.28 6.19 -10.28
CA PRO A 108 6.90 6.50 -10.67
C PRO A 108 5.85 5.73 -9.86
N ALA A 109 6.13 4.48 -9.53
CA ALA A 109 5.18 3.67 -8.77
C ALA A 109 4.98 4.24 -7.37
N ASP A 110 6.06 4.68 -6.72
CA ASP A 110 5.99 5.29 -5.39
C ASP A 110 5.22 6.61 -5.45
N GLN A 111 5.45 7.42 -6.49
CA GLN A 111 4.72 8.67 -6.68
C GLN A 111 3.23 8.43 -6.85
N LEU A 112 2.85 7.39 -7.58
CA LEU A 112 1.45 7.01 -7.75
C LEU A 112 0.83 6.54 -6.44
N LEU A 113 1.56 5.78 -5.62
CA LEU A 113 1.08 5.35 -4.30
C LEU A 113 0.85 6.54 -3.37
N ILE A 114 1.79 7.48 -3.34
CA ILE A 114 1.66 8.71 -2.54
C ILE A 114 0.42 9.49 -2.97
N SER A 115 0.25 9.70 -4.27
CA SER A 115 -0.89 10.41 -4.82
C SER A 115 -2.21 9.70 -4.49
N THR A 116 -2.23 8.36 -4.61
CA THR A 116 -3.41 7.56 -4.30
C THR A 116 -3.82 7.74 -2.83
N ALA A 117 -2.89 7.61 -1.91
CA ALA A 117 -3.17 7.76 -0.49
C ALA A 117 -3.66 9.17 -0.17
N HIS A 118 -3.05 10.19 -0.74
CA HIS A 118 -3.46 11.56 -0.54
C HIS A 118 -4.88 11.81 -1.04
N GLU A 119 -5.21 11.38 -2.27
CA GLU A 119 -6.51 11.60 -2.87
C GLU A 119 -7.64 10.86 -2.12
N HIS A 120 -7.35 9.73 -1.54
CA HIS A 120 -8.33 8.95 -0.78
C HIS A 120 -8.32 9.26 0.71
N ASN A 121 -7.51 10.21 1.15
CA ASN A 121 -7.34 10.56 2.56
C ASN A 121 -7.03 9.32 3.41
N ALA A 122 -6.12 8.49 2.91
CA ALA A 122 -5.73 7.23 3.51
C ALA A 122 -4.30 7.29 4.02
N ILE A 123 -3.96 6.34 4.90
CA ILE A 123 -2.59 6.16 5.38
C ILE A 123 -1.88 5.22 4.41
N LEU A 124 -0.74 5.66 3.87
CA LEU A 124 0.12 4.81 3.07
C LEU A 124 1.02 3.98 3.98
N VAL A 125 0.82 2.67 3.97
CA VAL A 125 1.59 1.74 4.80
C VAL A 125 2.76 1.22 3.98
N THR A 126 3.97 1.51 4.40
CA THR A 126 5.18 1.21 3.64
C THR A 126 6.39 1.02 4.56
N CYS A 127 7.35 0.22 4.11
CA CYS A 127 8.67 0.10 4.73
C CYS A 127 9.74 0.87 3.95
N ASP A 128 9.37 1.53 2.86
CA ASP A 128 10.31 2.26 2.03
C ASP A 128 10.78 3.53 2.73
N GLU A 129 12.09 3.62 2.98
CA GLU A 129 12.66 4.75 3.74
C GLU A 129 12.46 6.10 3.05
N LYS A 130 12.47 6.12 1.73
CA LYS A 130 12.29 7.37 0.98
C LYS A 130 10.86 7.89 1.12
N ILE A 131 9.87 6.99 1.08
CA ILE A 131 8.47 7.37 1.27
C ILE A 131 8.23 7.79 2.72
N LEU A 132 8.77 7.03 3.68
CA LEU A 132 8.65 7.37 5.10
C LEU A 132 9.25 8.75 5.39
N HIS A 133 10.39 9.05 4.78
CA HIS A 133 11.02 10.36 4.92
C HIS A 133 10.14 11.47 4.30
N TYR A 134 9.60 11.23 3.11
CA TYR A 134 8.71 12.19 2.46
C TYR A 134 7.48 12.49 3.30
N GLY A 135 6.95 11.49 4.00
CA GLY A 135 5.78 11.65 4.87
C GLY A 135 5.97 12.61 6.03
N LYS A 136 7.23 12.93 6.39
CA LYS A 136 7.52 13.89 7.46
C LYS A 136 6.98 15.29 7.15
N ASP A 137 6.83 15.66 5.89
CA ASP A 137 6.28 16.94 5.48
C ASP A 137 4.75 16.97 5.48
N ARG A 138 4.12 15.87 5.86
CA ARG A 138 2.67 15.76 6.12
C ARG A 138 1.76 15.94 4.91
N TYR A 139 2.30 15.93 3.70
CA TYR A 139 1.45 15.90 2.51
C TYR A 139 0.64 14.61 2.45
N VAL A 140 1.24 13.51 2.86
CA VAL A 140 0.61 12.19 2.94
C VAL A 140 0.89 11.59 4.32
N SER A 141 -0.09 10.89 4.88
CA SER A 141 0.12 10.14 6.12
C SER A 141 0.76 8.80 5.78
N VAL A 142 1.85 8.47 6.47
CA VAL A 142 2.59 7.22 6.26
C VAL A 142 2.72 6.45 7.56
N HIS A 143 2.87 5.13 7.44
CA HIS A 143 3.08 4.26 8.59
C HIS A 143 4.01 3.11 8.22
N ASP A 144 5.00 2.84 9.08
CA ASP A 144 5.90 1.70 8.98
C ASP A 144 5.30 0.53 9.76
N PRO A 145 4.98 -0.60 9.11
CA PRO A 145 4.28 -1.71 9.76
C PRO A 145 5.20 -2.68 10.50
N ARG A 146 6.50 -2.41 10.55
CA ARG A 146 7.47 -3.28 11.23
C ARG A 146 7.47 -3.09 12.73
#